data_a5fdffca5fa110a1d70dc5f4717cfc0d
#
_entry.id   a5fdffca5fa110a1d70dc5f4717cfc0d
#
_cell.length_a   1.000
_cell.length_b   1.000
_cell.length_c   1.000
_cell.angle_alpha   90.00
_cell.angle_beta   90.00
_cell.angle_gamma   90.00
#
_symmetry.space_group_name_H-M   'P 1'
#
loop_
_entity.id
_entity.type
_entity.pdbx_description
1 polymer ?
#
loop_
_entity_poly.entity_id
_entity_poly.type
_entity_poly.pdbx_seq_one_letter_code
_entity_poly.pdbx_strand_id
1 'polypeptide(L)'
;SIYNATLSLANSIVLAFRAPMIKAYAANETQTLEVMFGISNKCILYLLAAITIPIFTEMEQVLTIWLGSPTIEAITFARIILIYTVCLAISSPITTIIQATGNVKFYYICTDSMTLMHLPLAYMMLKWGMPSYSVLLSMLSVIIIAHIIRIVILKRCHESFKLRTYLQEFLLRGLVITVITYLATSTFRTYIDNDTIRLLMVFMMSPMITIILFVVFGTNSSERHQISKIAMNFIRRK
;
A
#
# COMPACT_ATOMS: atom_id res chain seq x y z
N SER A 1 17.19 0.23 -5.43
CA SER A 1 16.25 -0.89 -5.64
C SER A 1 14.81 -0.38 -5.69
N ILE A 2 13.93 -1.02 -6.48
CA ILE A 2 12.49 -0.70 -6.60
C ILE A 2 11.82 -0.71 -5.22
N TYR A 3 12.16 -1.67 -4.38
CA TYR A 3 11.71 -1.77 -2.99
C TYR A 3 11.94 -0.47 -2.20
N ASN A 4 13.17 0.05 -2.19
CA ASN A 4 13.51 1.26 -1.43
C ASN A 4 12.79 2.51 -1.97
N ALA A 5 12.65 2.63 -3.29
CA ALA A 5 11.94 3.74 -3.90
C ALA A 5 10.44 3.75 -3.51
N THR A 6 9.79 2.59 -3.58
CA THR A 6 8.38 2.42 -3.20
C THR A 6 8.16 2.68 -1.71
N LEU A 7 9.04 2.16 -0.85
CA LEU A 7 8.97 2.42 0.60
C LEU A 7 9.22 3.89 0.94
N SER A 8 10.18 4.55 0.29
CA SER A 8 10.47 5.96 0.53
C SER A 8 9.26 6.85 0.21
N LEU A 9 8.57 6.58 -0.89
CA LEU A 9 7.33 7.27 -1.25
C LEU A 9 6.22 7.02 -0.21
N ALA A 10 6.01 5.76 0.19
CA ALA A 10 5.05 5.42 1.22
C ALA A 10 5.35 6.13 2.55
N ASN A 11 6.60 6.13 2.98
CA ASN A 11 7.04 6.78 4.20
C ASN A 11 6.85 8.31 4.15
N SER A 12 7.08 8.94 3.00
CA SER A 12 6.85 10.38 2.84
C SER A 12 5.37 10.75 3.06
N ILE A 13 4.45 9.92 2.54
CA ILE A 13 3.02 10.11 2.76
C ILE A 13 2.66 9.91 4.25
N VAL A 14 3.16 8.82 4.84
CA VAL A 14 2.93 8.51 6.27
C VAL A 14 3.40 9.66 7.16
N LEU A 15 4.60 10.20 6.91
CA LEU A 15 5.17 11.31 7.68
C LEU A 15 4.29 12.57 7.61
N ALA A 16 3.67 12.86 6.47
CA ALA A 16 2.77 14.00 6.34
C ALA A 16 1.54 13.89 7.24
N PHE A 17 1.02 12.69 7.46
CA PHE A 17 -0.16 12.45 8.30
C PHE A 17 0.16 12.10 9.75
N ARG A 18 1.39 11.66 10.05
CA ARG A 18 1.78 11.17 11.38
C ARG A 18 1.61 12.21 12.47
N ALA A 19 2.16 13.40 12.29
CA ALA A 19 2.11 14.46 13.30
C ALA A 19 0.68 14.97 13.56
N PRO A 20 -0.16 15.25 12.54
CA PRO A 20 -1.57 15.58 12.75
C PRO A 20 -2.37 14.47 13.44
N MET A 21 -2.15 13.20 13.11
CA MET A 21 -2.84 12.06 13.72
C MET A 21 -2.48 11.92 15.21
N ILE A 22 -1.19 12.02 15.56
CA ILE A 22 -0.74 11.96 16.95
C ILE A 22 -1.32 13.15 17.76
N LYS A 23 -1.34 14.35 17.18
CA LYS A 23 -1.93 15.53 17.81
C LYS A 23 -3.43 15.36 18.06
N ALA A 24 -4.19 14.89 17.08
CA ALA A 24 -5.62 14.64 17.20
C ALA A 24 -5.91 13.57 18.26
N TYR A 25 -5.08 12.51 18.33
CA TYR A 25 -5.19 11.49 19.37
C TYR A 25 -4.94 12.07 20.77
N ALA A 26 -3.88 12.85 20.97
CA ALA A 26 -3.53 13.47 22.24
C ALA A 26 -4.57 14.49 22.72
N ALA A 27 -5.26 15.16 21.78
CA ALA A 27 -6.35 16.11 22.07
C ALA A 27 -7.71 15.42 22.28
N ASN A 28 -7.80 14.08 22.21
CA ASN A 28 -9.06 13.31 22.23
C ASN A 28 -10.08 13.72 21.15
N GLU A 29 -9.59 14.27 20.02
CA GLU A 29 -10.40 14.64 18.88
C GLU A 29 -10.66 13.41 17.99
N THR A 30 -11.53 12.51 18.45
CA THR A 30 -11.82 11.22 17.76
C THR A 30 -12.29 11.39 16.34
N GLN A 31 -13.14 12.39 16.06
CA GLN A 31 -13.64 12.65 14.72
C GLN A 31 -12.54 13.11 13.76
N THR A 32 -11.66 14.01 14.19
CA THR A 32 -10.50 14.48 13.41
C THR A 32 -9.53 13.32 13.13
N LEU A 33 -9.30 12.47 14.14
CA LEU A 33 -8.44 11.29 14.01
C LEU A 33 -8.99 10.30 13.00
N GLU A 34 -10.28 9.94 13.09
CA GLU A 34 -10.92 9.00 12.14
C GLU A 34 -10.84 9.52 10.70
N VAL A 35 -11.09 10.81 10.47
CA VAL A 35 -11.01 11.43 9.15
C VAL A 35 -9.57 11.39 8.62
N MET A 36 -8.58 11.80 9.43
CA MET A 36 -7.17 11.77 9.02
C MET A 36 -6.67 10.35 8.76
N PHE A 37 -7.08 9.39 9.59
CA PHE A 37 -6.79 7.97 9.37
C PHE A 37 -7.37 7.47 8.05
N GLY A 38 -8.63 7.79 7.75
CA GLY A 38 -9.29 7.42 6.49
C GLY A 38 -8.57 8.00 5.27
N ILE A 39 -8.27 9.30 5.30
CA ILE A 39 -7.56 9.98 4.21
C ILE A 39 -6.15 9.41 4.02
N SER A 40 -5.39 9.21 5.11
CA SER A 40 -4.02 8.69 5.01
C SER A 40 -3.97 7.29 4.40
N ASN A 41 -4.87 6.38 4.81
CA ASN A 41 -4.98 5.05 4.23
C ASN A 41 -5.30 5.09 2.74
N LYS A 42 -6.28 5.91 2.34
CA LYS A 42 -6.66 6.07 0.93
C LYS A 42 -5.52 6.66 0.11
N CYS A 43 -4.87 7.73 0.59
CA CYS A 43 -3.74 8.34 -0.10
C CYS A 43 -2.59 7.35 -0.30
N ILE A 44 -2.22 6.57 0.72
CA ILE A 44 -1.16 5.56 0.61
C ILE A 44 -1.53 4.53 -0.44
N LEU A 45 -2.73 3.95 -0.35
CA LEU A 45 -3.15 2.89 -1.27
C LEU A 45 -3.18 3.36 -2.72
N TYR A 46 -3.82 4.49 -3.00
CA TYR A 46 -4.00 4.94 -4.39
C TYR A 46 -2.75 5.54 -5.02
N LEU A 47 -1.92 6.26 -4.24
CA LEU A 47 -0.63 6.73 -4.74
C LEU A 47 0.33 5.57 -5.00
N LEU A 48 0.34 4.57 -4.11
CA LEU A 48 1.13 3.37 -4.37
C LEU A 48 0.59 2.59 -5.56
N ALA A 49 -0.72 2.40 -5.68
CA ALA A 49 -1.33 1.72 -6.82
C ALA A 49 -0.97 2.42 -8.14
N ALA A 50 -1.05 3.76 -8.18
CA ALA A 50 -0.69 4.54 -9.36
C ALA A 50 0.75 4.31 -9.84
N ILE A 51 1.68 4.05 -8.92
CA ILE A 51 3.09 3.81 -9.24
C ILE A 51 3.39 2.33 -9.43
N THR A 52 2.81 1.48 -8.58
CA THR A 52 3.16 0.04 -8.57
C THR A 52 2.47 -0.74 -9.69
N ILE A 53 1.26 -0.36 -10.11
CA ILE A 53 0.54 -1.06 -11.18
C ILE A 53 1.31 -1.01 -12.51
N PRO A 54 1.75 0.16 -13.03
CA PRO A 54 2.51 0.20 -14.29
C PRO A 54 3.84 -0.56 -14.18
N ILE A 55 4.55 -0.46 -13.04
CA ILE A 55 5.79 -1.22 -12.81
C ILE A 55 5.50 -2.73 -12.78
N PHE A 56 4.42 -3.15 -12.14
CA PHE A 56 4.03 -4.57 -12.06
C PHE A 56 3.65 -5.13 -13.43
N THR A 57 2.92 -4.35 -14.23
CA THR A 57 2.46 -4.74 -15.57
C THR A 57 3.62 -4.85 -16.55
N GLU A 58 4.55 -3.88 -16.55
CA GLU A 58 5.72 -3.82 -17.43
C GLU A 58 7.02 -4.29 -16.73
N MET A 59 6.92 -5.14 -15.70
CA MET A 59 8.07 -5.57 -14.89
C MET A 59 9.20 -6.14 -15.73
N GLU A 60 8.88 -6.93 -16.74
CA GLU A 60 9.85 -7.51 -17.66
C GLU A 60 10.65 -6.43 -18.41
N GLN A 61 9.94 -5.47 -19.00
CA GLN A 61 10.57 -4.36 -19.72
C GLN A 61 11.39 -3.44 -18.81
N VAL A 62 10.86 -3.13 -17.62
CA VAL A 62 11.56 -2.33 -16.60
C VAL A 62 12.87 -3.03 -16.19
N LEU A 63 12.84 -4.33 -15.94
CA LEU A 63 14.03 -5.09 -15.59
C LEU A 63 14.98 -5.26 -16.79
N THR A 64 14.48 -5.38 -18.01
CA THR A 64 15.31 -5.44 -19.22
C THR A 64 16.11 -4.16 -19.41
N ILE A 65 15.49 -3.01 -19.21
CA ILE A 65 16.20 -1.71 -19.27
C ILE A 65 17.27 -1.60 -18.18
N TRP A 66 17.03 -2.15 -17.00
CA TRP A 66 17.93 -2.02 -15.86
C TRP A 66 19.04 -3.10 -15.81
N LEU A 67 18.70 -4.36 -16.14
CA LEU A 67 19.61 -5.52 -16.02
C LEU A 67 20.08 -6.07 -17.36
N GLY A 68 19.49 -5.60 -18.48
CA GLY A 68 19.78 -6.10 -19.84
C GLY A 68 19.00 -7.37 -20.16
N SER A 69 19.20 -8.46 -19.44
CA SER A 69 18.55 -9.76 -19.65
C SER A 69 18.07 -10.35 -18.32
N PRO A 70 16.85 -10.00 -17.86
CA PRO A 70 16.33 -10.53 -16.60
C PRO A 70 15.89 -11.99 -16.79
N THR A 71 16.14 -12.82 -15.77
CA THR A 71 15.59 -14.18 -15.71
C THR A 71 14.11 -14.14 -15.31
N ILE A 72 13.35 -15.17 -15.67
CA ILE A 72 11.93 -15.31 -15.26
C ILE A 72 11.79 -15.29 -13.75
N GLU A 73 12.74 -15.86 -13.03
CA GLU A 73 12.79 -15.84 -11.57
C GLU A 73 12.96 -14.43 -11.03
N ALA A 74 13.84 -13.61 -11.62
CA ALA A 74 14.05 -12.22 -11.20
C ALA A 74 12.77 -11.39 -11.38
N ILE A 75 12.03 -11.59 -12.47
CA ILE A 75 10.74 -10.94 -12.72
C ILE A 75 9.72 -11.34 -11.66
N THR A 76 9.65 -12.64 -11.35
CA THR A 76 8.73 -13.17 -10.32
C THR A 76 9.07 -12.61 -8.94
N PHE A 77 10.35 -12.60 -8.56
CA PHE A 77 10.82 -12.03 -7.30
C PHE A 77 10.46 -10.54 -7.20
N ALA A 78 10.71 -9.77 -8.24
CA ALA A 78 10.42 -8.35 -8.25
C ALA A 78 8.91 -8.07 -8.08
N ARG A 79 8.04 -8.85 -8.72
CA ARG A 79 6.58 -8.75 -8.56
C ARG A 79 6.13 -9.06 -7.15
N ILE A 80 6.63 -10.13 -6.52
CA ILE A 80 6.27 -10.50 -5.15
C ILE A 80 6.75 -9.43 -4.15
N ILE A 81 7.97 -8.92 -4.30
CA ILE A 81 8.51 -7.85 -3.46
C ILE A 81 7.68 -6.57 -3.59
N LEU A 82 7.20 -6.25 -4.78
CA LEU A 82 6.35 -5.07 -5.00
C LEU A 82 5.02 -5.20 -4.25
N ILE A 83 4.36 -6.36 -4.33
CA ILE A 83 3.14 -6.64 -3.57
C ILE A 83 3.41 -6.58 -2.06
N TYR A 84 4.50 -7.19 -1.59
CA TYR A 84 4.91 -7.15 -0.19
C TYR A 84 5.07 -5.71 0.31
N THR A 85 5.72 -4.85 -0.48
CA THR A 85 5.95 -3.44 -0.14
C THR A 85 4.62 -2.67 0.00
N VAL A 86 3.67 -2.92 -0.88
CA VAL A 86 2.31 -2.33 -0.80
C VAL A 86 1.60 -2.79 0.48
N CYS A 87 1.61 -4.09 0.80
CA CYS A 87 1.02 -4.62 2.02
C CYS A 87 1.65 -4.02 3.29
N LEU A 88 2.97 -3.84 3.29
CA LEU A 88 3.70 -3.20 4.38
C LEU A 88 3.27 -1.74 4.57
N ALA A 89 3.18 -0.98 3.48
CA ALA A 89 2.82 0.43 3.51
C ALA A 89 1.39 0.69 3.98
N ILE A 90 0.43 -0.14 3.59
CA ILE A 90 -0.97 -0.09 4.04
C ILE A 90 -1.08 -0.23 5.57
N SER A 91 -0.15 -0.91 6.21
CA SER A 91 -0.13 -1.09 7.66
C SER A 91 0.35 0.15 8.44
N SER A 92 0.97 1.11 7.78
CA SER A 92 1.67 2.24 8.45
C SER A 92 0.74 3.20 9.21
N PRO A 93 -0.46 3.58 8.72
CA PRO A 93 -1.37 4.43 9.49
C PRO A 93 -1.88 3.76 10.76
N ILE A 94 -2.14 2.44 10.73
CA ILE A 94 -2.52 1.66 11.91
C ILE A 94 -1.41 1.72 12.95
N THR A 95 -0.18 1.48 12.53
CA THR A 95 1.01 1.56 13.40
C THR A 95 1.14 2.94 14.03
N THR A 96 0.86 4.02 13.28
CA THR A 96 0.91 5.40 13.79
C THR A 96 -0.08 5.62 14.95
N ILE A 97 -1.31 5.15 14.84
CA ILE A 97 -2.29 5.29 15.94
C ILE A 97 -1.86 4.44 17.14
N ILE A 98 -1.44 3.19 16.93
CA ILE A 98 -0.97 2.32 18.03
C ILE A 98 0.22 2.97 18.75
N GLN A 99 1.15 3.59 18.03
CA GLN A 99 2.26 4.34 18.62
C GLN A 99 1.78 5.55 19.43
N ALA A 100 0.73 6.24 18.99
CA ALA A 100 0.16 7.37 19.70
C ALA A 100 -0.47 6.97 21.04
N THR A 101 -0.94 5.72 21.21
CA THR A 101 -1.47 5.22 22.50
C THR A 101 -0.40 5.05 23.57
N GLY A 102 0.90 5.05 23.23
CA GLY A 102 2.03 4.80 24.14
C GLY A 102 2.22 3.32 24.53
N ASN A 103 1.24 2.45 24.35
CA ASN A 103 1.35 1.02 24.68
C ASN A 103 1.96 0.22 23.53
N VAL A 104 3.18 0.56 23.16
CA VAL A 104 3.86 0.01 22.00
C VAL A 104 4.54 -1.35 22.23
N LYS A 105 4.85 -1.68 23.50
CA LYS A 105 5.62 -2.89 23.85
C LYS A 105 4.92 -4.17 23.36
N PHE A 106 3.67 -4.35 23.71
CA PHE A 106 2.88 -5.52 23.30
C PHE A 106 2.75 -5.60 21.77
N TYR A 107 2.52 -4.47 21.13
CA TYR A 107 2.43 -4.37 19.68
C TYR A 107 3.72 -4.87 19.00
N TYR A 108 4.89 -4.34 19.39
CA TYR A 108 6.16 -4.75 18.77
C TYR A 108 6.50 -6.21 19.06
N ILE A 109 6.27 -6.71 20.28
CA ILE A 109 6.49 -8.12 20.58
C ILE A 109 5.65 -9.00 19.64
N CYS A 110 4.36 -8.71 19.46
CA CYS A 110 3.49 -9.51 18.58
C CYS A 110 3.90 -9.42 17.11
N THR A 111 4.15 -8.20 16.59
CA THR A 111 4.43 -8.03 15.17
C THR A 111 5.83 -8.46 14.77
N ASP A 112 6.84 -8.22 15.61
CA ASP A 112 8.22 -8.58 15.31
C ASP A 112 8.44 -10.09 15.47
N SER A 113 7.83 -10.72 16.49
CA SER A 113 7.81 -12.19 16.61
C SER A 113 7.15 -12.85 15.40
N MET A 114 6.03 -12.29 14.91
CA MET A 114 5.41 -12.77 13.67
C MET A 114 6.32 -12.61 12.47
N THR A 115 7.02 -11.48 12.36
CA THR A 115 7.97 -11.27 11.26
C THR A 115 9.09 -12.31 11.27
N LEU A 116 9.58 -12.73 12.45
CA LEU A 116 10.58 -13.80 12.54
C LEU A 116 10.05 -15.17 12.09
N MET A 117 8.73 -15.40 12.17
CA MET A 117 8.13 -16.68 11.73
C MET A 117 8.25 -16.93 10.22
N HIS A 118 8.58 -15.93 9.41
CA HIS A 118 8.85 -16.18 7.99
C HIS A 118 10.06 -17.11 7.77
N LEU A 119 11.06 -17.08 8.65
CA LEU A 119 12.26 -17.94 8.54
C LEU A 119 11.94 -19.44 8.62
N PRO A 120 11.28 -19.93 9.69
CA PRO A 120 10.91 -21.36 9.74
C PRO A 120 9.91 -21.73 8.64
N LEU A 121 8.98 -20.83 8.27
CA LEU A 121 8.05 -21.08 7.18
C LEU A 121 8.76 -21.22 5.84
N ALA A 122 9.70 -20.31 5.52
CA ALA A 122 10.52 -20.40 4.33
C ALA A 122 11.35 -21.69 4.27
N TYR A 123 11.95 -22.07 5.40
CA TYR A 123 12.70 -23.31 5.51
C TYR A 123 11.82 -24.55 5.22
N MET A 124 10.61 -24.60 5.79
CA MET A 124 9.68 -25.70 5.51
C MET A 124 9.28 -25.76 4.05
N MET A 125 8.96 -24.61 3.42
CA MET A 125 8.58 -24.55 2.00
C MET A 125 9.72 -25.05 1.09
N LEU A 126 10.96 -24.64 1.36
CA LEU A 126 12.13 -25.10 0.62
C LEU A 126 12.40 -26.60 0.84
N LYS A 127 12.25 -27.08 2.07
CA LYS A 127 12.39 -28.51 2.38
C LYS A 127 11.37 -29.39 1.65
N TRP A 128 10.18 -28.87 1.36
CA TRP A 128 9.15 -29.54 0.55
C TRP A 128 9.41 -29.46 -0.96
N GLY A 129 10.57 -28.91 -1.37
CA GLY A 129 10.93 -28.81 -2.78
C GLY A 129 10.25 -27.66 -3.53
N MET A 130 9.67 -26.68 -2.81
CA MET A 130 9.10 -25.51 -3.45
C MET A 130 10.20 -24.64 -4.07
N PRO A 131 9.89 -23.90 -5.17
CA PRO A 131 10.86 -23.06 -5.86
C PRO A 131 11.35 -21.90 -4.97
N SER A 132 12.50 -21.31 -5.32
CA SER A 132 13.20 -20.27 -4.55
C SER A 132 12.34 -19.04 -4.19
N TYR A 133 11.39 -18.66 -5.04
CA TYR A 133 10.46 -17.55 -4.76
C TYR A 133 9.48 -17.83 -3.59
N SER A 134 9.39 -19.08 -3.12
CA SER A 134 8.58 -19.45 -1.95
C SER A 134 9.02 -18.74 -0.67
N VAL A 135 10.31 -18.36 -0.58
CA VAL A 135 10.83 -17.54 0.53
C VAL A 135 10.10 -16.19 0.59
N LEU A 136 9.91 -15.54 -0.56
CA LEU A 136 9.18 -14.27 -0.64
C LEU A 136 7.67 -14.44 -0.40
N LEU A 137 7.10 -15.58 -0.81
CA LEU A 137 5.71 -15.91 -0.50
C LEU A 137 5.50 -16.11 1.01
N SER A 138 6.47 -16.70 1.72
CA SER A 138 6.41 -16.80 3.18
C SER A 138 6.41 -15.42 3.84
N MET A 139 7.25 -14.47 3.38
CA MET A 139 7.25 -13.09 3.85
C MET A 139 5.90 -12.40 3.59
N LEU A 140 5.34 -12.60 2.39
CA LEU A 140 4.03 -12.04 2.03
C LEU A 140 2.91 -12.60 2.91
N SER A 141 2.91 -13.91 3.17
CA SER A 141 1.93 -14.55 4.04
C SER A 141 2.00 -13.99 5.47
N VAL A 142 3.21 -13.86 6.00
CA VAL A 142 3.44 -13.33 7.36
C VAL A 142 3.01 -11.86 7.48
N ILE A 143 3.29 -11.01 6.48
CA ILE A 143 2.88 -9.59 6.56
C ILE A 143 1.36 -9.44 6.52
N ILE A 144 0.64 -10.30 5.78
CA ILE A 144 -0.82 -10.32 5.76
C ILE A 144 -1.38 -10.70 7.13
N ILE A 145 -0.83 -11.76 7.75
CA ILE A 145 -1.22 -12.17 9.12
C ILE A 145 -0.90 -11.05 10.12
N ALA A 146 0.29 -10.46 10.04
CA ALA A 146 0.68 -9.34 10.88
C ALA A 146 -0.25 -8.12 10.70
N HIS A 147 -0.75 -7.88 9.49
CA HIS A 147 -1.74 -6.83 9.25
C HIS A 147 -3.07 -7.09 9.99
N ILE A 148 -3.55 -8.34 9.98
CA ILE A 148 -4.74 -8.74 10.73
C ILE A 148 -4.54 -8.51 12.24
N ILE A 149 -3.37 -8.92 12.76
CA ILE A 149 -3.02 -8.71 14.18
C ILE A 149 -3.00 -7.21 14.51
N ARG A 150 -2.44 -6.36 13.65
CA ARG A 150 -2.45 -4.89 13.80
C ARG A 150 -3.87 -4.34 13.91
N ILE A 151 -4.79 -4.81 13.06
CA ILE A 151 -6.20 -4.40 13.11
C ILE A 151 -6.85 -4.81 14.44
N VAL A 152 -6.59 -6.02 14.92
CA VAL A 152 -7.12 -6.51 16.21
C VAL A 152 -6.58 -5.68 17.37
N ILE A 153 -5.29 -5.38 17.38
CA ILE A 153 -4.66 -4.53 18.42
C ILE A 153 -5.25 -3.11 18.37
N LEU A 154 -5.36 -2.53 17.16
CA LEU A 154 -5.96 -1.19 17.01
C LEU A 154 -7.38 -1.13 17.58
N LYS A 155 -8.22 -2.15 17.29
CA LYS A 155 -9.57 -2.22 17.83
C LYS A 155 -9.61 -2.31 19.37
N ARG A 156 -8.62 -2.96 19.98
CA ARG A 156 -8.50 -3.04 21.45
C ARG A 156 -8.02 -1.72 22.08
N CYS A 157 -7.12 -1.00 21.40
CA CYS A 157 -6.55 0.25 21.89
C CYS A 157 -7.44 1.46 21.60
N HIS A 158 -8.33 1.38 20.64
CA HIS A 158 -9.18 2.48 20.19
C HIS A 158 -10.61 1.98 19.97
N GLU A 159 -11.45 2.07 21.00
CA GLU A 159 -12.83 1.53 20.99
C GLU A 159 -13.71 2.15 19.89
N SER A 160 -13.49 3.43 19.57
CA SER A 160 -14.21 4.14 18.50
C SER A 160 -13.87 3.65 17.10
N PHE A 161 -12.87 2.79 16.94
CA PHE A 161 -12.46 2.28 15.62
C PHE A 161 -13.53 1.40 14.97
N LYS A 162 -14.05 1.88 13.84
CA LYS A 162 -15.11 1.20 13.07
C LYS A 162 -14.49 0.22 12.09
N LEU A 163 -14.26 -1.03 12.53
CA LEU A 163 -13.70 -2.10 11.71
C LEU A 163 -14.43 -2.30 10.39
N ARG A 164 -15.78 -2.27 10.41
CA ARG A 164 -16.61 -2.46 9.22
C ARG A 164 -16.36 -1.37 8.17
N THR A 165 -16.25 -0.12 8.60
CA THR A 165 -15.92 1.01 7.70
C THR A 165 -14.53 0.85 7.11
N TYR A 166 -13.54 0.46 7.91
CA TYR A 166 -12.18 0.19 7.43
C TYR A 166 -12.15 -0.91 6.38
N LEU A 167 -12.81 -2.04 6.64
CA LEU A 167 -12.84 -3.17 5.71
C LEU A 167 -13.58 -2.83 4.41
N GLN A 168 -14.75 -2.19 4.50
CA GLN A 168 -15.59 -1.91 3.33
C GLN A 168 -15.11 -0.70 2.54
N GLU A 169 -14.83 0.42 3.20
CA GLU A 169 -14.52 1.67 2.50
C GLU A 169 -13.06 1.78 2.08
N PHE A 170 -12.16 1.10 2.78
CA PHE A 170 -10.74 1.14 2.47
C PHE A 170 -10.27 -0.14 1.77
N LEU A 171 -10.32 -1.32 2.44
CA LEU A 171 -9.76 -2.54 1.86
C LEU A 171 -10.55 -3.03 0.65
N LEU A 172 -11.86 -3.17 0.76
CA LEU A 172 -12.66 -3.73 -0.33
C LEU A 172 -12.71 -2.77 -1.54
N ARG A 173 -13.08 -1.50 -1.32
CA ARG A 173 -13.11 -0.52 -2.42
C ARG A 173 -11.73 -0.30 -3.02
N GLY A 174 -10.70 -0.21 -2.19
CA GLY A 174 -9.33 -0.05 -2.65
C GLY A 174 -8.85 -1.22 -3.48
N LEU A 175 -9.14 -2.45 -3.05
CA LEU A 175 -8.82 -3.66 -3.80
C LEU A 175 -9.56 -3.70 -5.14
N VAL A 176 -10.86 -3.39 -5.16
CA VAL A 176 -11.66 -3.34 -6.41
C VAL A 176 -11.06 -2.32 -7.39
N ILE A 177 -10.75 -1.11 -6.94
CA ILE A 177 -10.15 -0.07 -7.80
C ILE A 177 -8.78 -0.52 -8.31
N THR A 178 -7.94 -1.10 -7.46
CA THR A 178 -6.61 -1.62 -7.85
C THR A 178 -6.73 -2.72 -8.90
N VAL A 179 -7.67 -3.66 -8.73
CA VAL A 179 -7.93 -4.73 -9.69
C VAL A 179 -8.47 -4.18 -11.01
N ILE A 180 -9.42 -3.26 -10.98
CA ILE A 180 -9.97 -2.63 -12.19
C ILE A 180 -8.86 -1.88 -12.96
N THR A 181 -8.04 -1.10 -12.24
CA THR A 181 -6.90 -0.40 -12.86
C THR A 181 -5.92 -1.38 -13.50
N TYR A 182 -5.58 -2.46 -12.78
CA TYR A 182 -4.68 -3.48 -13.30
C TYR A 182 -5.25 -4.16 -14.55
N LEU A 183 -6.52 -4.56 -14.53
CA LEU A 183 -7.18 -5.19 -15.69
C LEU A 183 -7.25 -4.23 -16.89
N ALA A 184 -7.64 -2.98 -16.66
CA ALA A 184 -7.67 -1.96 -17.71
C ALA A 184 -6.28 -1.73 -18.33
N THR A 185 -5.24 -1.62 -17.47
CA THR A 185 -3.86 -1.41 -17.91
C THR A 185 -3.33 -2.63 -18.65
N SER A 186 -3.61 -3.85 -18.16
CA SER A 186 -3.15 -5.09 -18.80
C SER A 186 -3.84 -5.35 -20.13
N THR A 187 -5.12 -5.01 -20.26
CA THR A 187 -5.85 -5.08 -21.52
C THR A 187 -5.31 -4.06 -22.52
N PHE A 188 -5.05 -2.83 -22.08
CA PHE A 188 -4.50 -1.78 -22.94
C PHE A 188 -3.11 -2.15 -23.48
N ARG A 189 -2.30 -2.83 -22.67
CA ARG A 189 -0.97 -3.34 -23.04
C ARG A 189 -1.01 -4.22 -24.30
N THR A 190 -2.06 -5.02 -24.51
CA THR A 190 -2.16 -5.97 -25.62
C THR A 190 -2.37 -5.31 -26.99
N TYR A 191 -2.73 -4.02 -27.02
CA TYR A 191 -2.95 -3.27 -28.27
C TYR A 191 -1.72 -2.54 -28.78
N ILE A 192 -0.60 -2.59 -28.06
CA ILE A 192 0.61 -1.84 -28.42
C ILE A 192 1.78 -2.81 -28.61
N ASP A 193 2.23 -2.99 -29.84
CA ASP A 193 3.32 -3.91 -30.19
C ASP A 193 4.71 -3.33 -29.88
N ASN A 194 4.86 -2.00 -29.99
CA ASN A 194 6.15 -1.35 -29.74
C ASN A 194 6.43 -1.23 -28.25
N ASP A 195 7.48 -1.91 -27.75
CA ASP A 195 7.85 -2.00 -26.34
C ASP A 195 8.07 -0.65 -25.67
N THR A 196 8.75 0.28 -26.33
CA THR A 196 9.06 1.61 -25.78
C THR A 196 7.80 2.47 -25.67
N ILE A 197 6.98 2.49 -26.72
CA ILE A 197 5.71 3.23 -26.74
C ILE A 197 4.76 2.63 -25.71
N ARG A 198 4.68 1.31 -25.63
CA ARG A 198 3.86 0.59 -24.65
C ARG A 198 4.22 0.98 -23.21
N LEU A 199 5.51 0.97 -22.89
CA LEU A 199 6.00 1.34 -21.56
C LEU A 199 5.58 2.78 -21.20
N LEU A 200 5.85 3.74 -22.10
CA LEU A 200 5.47 5.15 -21.88
C LEU A 200 3.96 5.30 -21.68
N MET A 201 3.16 4.68 -22.54
CA MET A 201 1.69 4.77 -22.47
C MET A 201 1.15 4.12 -21.22
N VAL A 202 1.64 2.95 -20.79
CA VAL A 202 1.24 2.27 -19.56
C VAL A 202 1.58 3.13 -18.33
N PHE A 203 2.77 3.76 -18.30
CA PHE A 203 3.18 4.64 -17.20
C PHE A 203 2.40 5.95 -17.15
N MET A 204 1.83 6.41 -18.25
CA MET A 204 0.94 7.58 -18.28
C MET A 204 -0.52 7.23 -17.95
N MET A 205 -1.03 6.17 -18.57
CA MET A 205 -2.44 5.77 -18.46
C MET A 205 -2.80 5.20 -17.08
N SER A 206 -1.94 4.35 -16.51
CA SER A 206 -2.23 3.69 -15.24
C SER A 206 -2.44 4.66 -14.07
N PRO A 207 -1.57 5.67 -13.82
CA PRO A 207 -1.82 6.69 -12.82
C PRO A 207 -3.08 7.52 -13.11
N MET A 208 -3.34 7.87 -14.37
CA MET A 208 -4.55 8.61 -14.74
C MET A 208 -5.82 7.83 -14.40
N ILE A 209 -5.88 6.55 -14.78
CA ILE A 209 -7.02 5.67 -14.46
C ILE A 209 -7.19 5.56 -12.94
N THR A 210 -6.09 5.34 -12.21
CA THR A 210 -6.12 5.24 -10.73
C THR A 210 -6.66 6.52 -10.10
N ILE A 211 -6.21 7.69 -10.55
CA ILE A 211 -6.65 8.99 -10.03
C ILE A 211 -8.13 9.23 -10.34
N ILE A 212 -8.57 8.94 -11.56
CA ILE A 212 -9.97 9.08 -11.96
C ILE A 212 -10.87 8.18 -11.11
N LEU A 213 -10.52 6.90 -10.97
CA LEU A 213 -11.29 5.96 -10.15
C LEU A 213 -11.27 6.35 -8.66
N PHE A 214 -10.16 6.88 -8.16
CA PHE A 214 -10.09 7.42 -6.80
C PHE A 214 -11.04 8.58 -6.58
N VAL A 215 -11.05 9.56 -7.48
CA VAL A 215 -11.93 10.73 -7.37
C VAL A 215 -13.41 10.34 -7.50
N VAL A 216 -13.73 9.38 -8.39
CA VAL A 216 -15.13 8.98 -8.66
C VAL A 216 -15.66 8.03 -7.58
N PHE A 217 -14.91 7.01 -7.20
CA PHE A 217 -15.38 5.92 -6.34
C PHE A 217 -14.68 5.86 -4.98
N GLY A 218 -13.49 6.43 -4.83
CA GLY A 218 -12.67 6.32 -3.64
C GLY A 218 -12.99 7.32 -2.54
N THR A 219 -13.61 8.46 -2.87
CA THR A 219 -13.84 9.56 -1.92
C THR A 219 -15.32 9.72 -1.57
N ASN A 220 -15.59 9.91 -0.27
CA ASN A 220 -16.92 10.32 0.22
C ASN A 220 -17.10 11.85 0.09
N SER A 221 -18.36 12.32 0.09
CA SER A 221 -18.68 13.75 -0.09
C SER A 221 -17.99 14.68 0.93
N SER A 222 -17.85 14.24 2.19
CA SER A 222 -17.14 14.98 3.23
C SER A 222 -15.62 15.06 2.99
N GLU A 223 -15.03 13.99 2.48
CA GLU A 223 -13.61 13.92 2.15
C GLU A 223 -13.26 14.79 0.93
N ARG A 224 -14.13 14.81 -0.09
CA ARG A 224 -13.97 15.69 -1.26
C ARG A 224 -13.88 17.16 -0.85
N HIS A 225 -14.72 17.58 0.08
CA HIS A 225 -14.70 18.97 0.58
C HIS A 225 -13.40 19.29 1.34
N GLN A 226 -12.86 18.35 2.10
CA GLN A 226 -11.60 18.55 2.82
C GLN A 226 -10.39 18.52 1.88
N ILE A 227 -10.35 17.60 0.92
CA ILE A 227 -9.30 17.54 -0.10
C ILE A 227 -9.28 18.84 -0.92
N SER A 228 -10.46 19.35 -1.32
CA SER A 228 -10.55 20.62 -2.06
C SER A 228 -10.06 21.82 -1.23
N LYS A 229 -10.35 21.85 0.08
CA LYS A 229 -9.82 22.89 0.99
C LYS A 229 -8.30 22.84 1.13
N ILE A 230 -7.74 21.64 1.24
CA ILE A 230 -6.29 21.46 1.33
C ILE A 230 -5.63 21.92 0.01
N ALA A 231 -6.17 21.51 -1.13
CA ALA A 231 -5.67 21.90 -2.44
C ALA A 231 -5.75 23.43 -2.66
N MET A 232 -6.88 24.07 -2.31
CA MET A 232 -7.01 25.53 -2.38
C MET A 232 -6.04 26.28 -1.46
N ASN A 233 -5.79 25.77 -0.25
CA ASN A 233 -4.83 26.38 0.67
C ASN A 233 -3.38 26.24 0.17
N PHE A 234 -3.06 25.19 -0.56
CA PHE A 234 -1.74 25.01 -1.19
C PHE A 234 -1.53 26.00 -2.37
N ILE A 235 -2.59 26.22 -3.16
CA ILE A 235 -2.56 27.18 -4.30
C ILE A 235 -2.50 28.64 -3.80
N ARG A 236 -3.16 28.94 -2.67
CA ARG A 236 -3.15 30.30 -2.07
C ARG A 236 -1.84 30.67 -1.34
N ARG A 237 -0.98 29.71 -1.06
CA ARG A 237 0.33 29.95 -0.42
C ARG A 237 1.48 30.16 -1.40
N LYS A 238 1.20 30.08 -2.70
CA LYS A 238 2.09 30.53 -3.77
C LYS A 238 1.66 31.94 -4.24
#